data_9fea2f0731a9216d05f271eca9c4aac0
#
_entry.id   9fea2f0731a9216d05f271eca9c4aac0
#
_cell.length_a   1.000
_cell.length_b   1.000
_cell.length_c   1.000
_cell.angle_alpha   90.00
_cell.angle_beta   90.00
_cell.angle_gamma   90.00
#
_symmetry.space_group_name_H-M   'P 1'
#
loop_
_entity.id
_entity.type
_entity.pdbx_description
1 polymer ?
#
loop_
_entity_poly.entity_id
_entity_poly.type
_entity_poly.pdbx_seq_one_letter_code
_entity_poly.pdbx_strand_id
1 'polypeptide(L)'
;QSAINENQLRAILIDPFKQRVTEVRVKPDNNADIYLHINANKFDVAQFYPRQVRRGGVIEGSVLHDVYVDDEGLFRQDQRYWFNRATGTVLAGKGLVLALDDGGRSSHCLWSDKGVKDRIAWIGDKATLQTMMQLGVFGHDV
;
A
#
# COMPACT_ATOMS: atom_id res chain seq x y z
N GLN A 1 1.90 9.09 24.63
CA GLN A 1 1.94 7.93 23.78
C GLN A 1 1.03 6.80 24.25
N SER A 2 0.21 6.31 23.38
CA SER A 2 -0.67 5.21 23.71
C SER A 2 0.08 3.87 23.68
N ALA A 3 -0.31 2.96 24.57
CA ALA A 3 0.17 1.61 24.53
C ALA A 3 -0.30 0.91 23.24
N ILE A 4 0.53 0.02 22.72
CA ILE A 4 0.14 -0.80 21.57
C ILE A 4 -0.93 -1.77 22.05
N ASN A 5 -2.08 -1.73 21.41
CA ASN A 5 -3.15 -2.68 21.66
C ASN A 5 -2.78 -4.00 20.97
N GLU A 6 -2.78 -5.11 21.71
CA GLU A 6 -2.47 -6.44 21.17
C GLU A 6 -3.42 -6.85 20.04
N ASN A 7 -4.63 -6.27 20.00
CA ASN A 7 -5.61 -6.55 18.96
C ASN A 7 -5.44 -5.67 17.73
N GLN A 8 -4.44 -4.80 17.71
CA GLN A 8 -4.19 -3.95 16.56
C GLN A 8 -3.13 -4.54 15.65
N LEU A 9 -3.38 -4.44 14.36
CA LEU A 9 -2.42 -4.85 13.34
C LEU A 9 -1.47 -3.71 13.02
N ARG A 10 -0.21 -4.07 12.85
CA ARG A 10 0.78 -3.16 12.31
C ARG A 10 0.58 -3.08 10.80
N ALA A 11 0.41 -1.87 10.28
CA ALA A 11 0.24 -1.62 8.85
C ALA A 11 1.16 -0.49 8.42
N ILE A 12 1.38 -0.36 7.11
CA ILE A 12 2.15 0.73 6.54
C ILE A 12 1.23 1.58 5.67
N LEU A 13 1.18 2.87 5.95
CA LEU A 13 0.39 3.83 5.19
C LEU A 13 1.27 4.54 4.18
N ILE A 14 0.86 4.46 2.91
CA ILE A 14 1.48 5.20 1.80
C ILE A 14 0.63 6.45 1.56
N ASP A 15 1.21 7.62 1.77
CA ASP A 15 0.52 8.89 1.58
C ASP A 15 1.16 9.68 0.44
N PRO A 16 0.57 9.64 -0.77
CA PRO A 16 1.15 10.33 -1.92
C PRO A 16 0.95 11.85 -1.89
N PHE A 17 0.05 12.34 -1.03
CA PHE A 17 -0.15 13.80 -0.88
C PHE A 17 1.02 14.45 -0.18
N LYS A 18 1.54 13.79 0.85
CA LYS A 18 2.71 14.24 1.63
C LYS A 18 4.00 13.56 1.18
N GLN A 19 3.90 12.60 0.26
CA GLN A 19 5.01 11.74 -0.16
C GLN A 19 5.70 11.12 1.03
N ARG A 20 4.92 10.48 1.88
CA ARG A 20 5.37 9.92 3.15
C ARG A 20 4.86 8.49 3.32
N VAL A 21 5.70 7.65 3.87
CA VAL A 21 5.37 6.26 4.24
C VAL A 21 5.57 6.11 5.73
N THR A 22 4.50 5.74 6.45
CA THR A 22 4.50 5.67 7.91
C THR A 22 3.88 4.39 8.43
N GLU A 23 4.31 3.97 9.60
CA GLU A 23 3.69 2.87 10.31
C GLU A 23 2.44 3.35 11.04
N VAL A 24 1.37 2.60 10.91
CA VAL A 24 0.10 2.89 11.58
C VAL A 24 -0.46 1.63 12.22
N ARG A 25 -1.49 1.78 13.04
CA ARG A 25 -2.19 0.67 13.69
C ARG A 25 -3.61 0.59 13.18
N VAL A 26 -4.07 -0.63 12.92
CA VAL A 26 -5.38 -0.92 12.36
C VAL A 26 -6.05 -1.99 13.21
N LYS A 27 -7.33 -1.79 13.54
CA LYS A 27 -8.09 -2.82 14.23
C LYS A 27 -8.39 -3.98 13.27
N PRO A 28 -8.10 -5.23 13.65
CA PRO A 28 -8.40 -6.37 12.79
C PRO A 28 -9.91 -6.51 12.61
N ASP A 29 -10.31 -6.98 11.44
CA ASP A 29 -11.72 -7.20 11.08
C ASP A 29 -12.59 -5.96 11.20
N ASN A 30 -11.98 -4.77 11.11
CA ASN A 30 -12.68 -3.50 11.20
C ASN A 30 -12.42 -2.65 9.96
N ASN A 31 -13.30 -2.78 8.99
CA ASN A 31 -13.18 -2.04 7.74
C ASN A 31 -13.25 -0.52 7.92
N ALA A 32 -13.94 -0.06 8.95
CA ALA A 32 -14.03 1.38 9.23
C ALA A 32 -12.66 1.99 9.49
N ASP A 33 -11.77 1.25 10.14
CA ASP A 33 -10.40 1.71 10.41
C ASP A 33 -9.60 1.84 9.10
N ILE A 34 -9.78 0.89 8.18
CA ILE A 34 -9.14 0.95 6.87
C ILE A 34 -9.63 2.19 6.10
N TYR A 35 -10.95 2.42 6.09
CA TYR A 35 -11.53 3.58 5.42
C TYR A 35 -10.99 4.90 5.96
N LEU A 36 -10.82 4.99 7.27
CA LEU A 36 -10.26 6.20 7.89
C LEU A 36 -8.84 6.46 7.45
N HIS A 37 -8.00 5.44 7.40
CA HIS A 37 -6.59 5.60 7.02
C HIS A 37 -6.42 6.00 5.56
N ILE A 38 -7.21 5.44 4.67
CA ILE A 38 -7.10 5.74 3.24
C ILE A 38 -8.05 6.84 2.79
N ASN A 39 -8.84 7.38 3.72
CA ASN A 39 -9.79 8.47 3.45
C ASN A 39 -10.78 8.13 2.33
N ALA A 40 -11.44 6.97 2.46
CA ALA A 40 -12.35 6.46 1.44
C ALA A 40 -13.62 5.88 2.07
N ASN A 41 -14.68 5.75 1.28
CA ASN A 41 -15.93 5.10 1.67
C ASN A 41 -15.96 3.62 1.32
N LYS A 42 -15.22 3.24 0.31
CA LYS A 42 -15.05 1.86 -0.13
C LYS A 42 -13.60 1.66 -0.51
N PHE A 43 -13.08 0.48 -0.28
CA PHE A 43 -11.73 0.17 -0.70
C PHE A 43 -11.72 -0.93 -1.76
N ASP A 44 -10.67 -0.90 -2.55
CA ASP A 44 -10.27 -1.98 -3.43
C ASP A 44 -8.95 -2.54 -2.92
N VAL A 45 -8.63 -3.76 -3.30
CA VAL A 45 -7.44 -4.46 -2.84
C VAL A 45 -6.57 -4.80 -4.04
N ALA A 46 -5.32 -4.38 -4.00
CA ALA A 46 -4.34 -4.71 -5.01
C ALA A 46 -3.18 -5.47 -4.37
N GLN A 47 -2.51 -6.28 -5.16
CA GLN A 47 -1.32 -6.97 -4.69
C GLN A 47 -0.19 -5.97 -4.48
N PHE A 48 0.54 -6.15 -3.36
CA PHE A 48 1.77 -5.42 -3.12
C PHE A 48 2.96 -6.34 -3.38
N TYR A 49 3.94 -6.38 -2.48
CA TYR A 49 5.09 -7.28 -2.61
C TYR A 49 4.95 -8.47 -1.67
N PRO A 50 5.30 -9.67 -2.09
CA PRO A 50 5.52 -10.76 -1.14
C PRO A 50 6.79 -10.48 -0.34
N ARG A 51 6.77 -10.78 0.98
CA ARG A 51 7.92 -10.63 1.87
C ARG A 51 8.51 -11.99 2.15
N GLN A 52 9.76 -12.21 1.78
CA GLN A 52 10.45 -13.46 2.06
C GLN A 52 10.64 -13.64 3.56
N VAL A 53 10.40 -14.85 4.03
CA VAL A 53 10.64 -15.24 5.42
C VAL A 53 11.88 -16.13 5.44
N ARG A 54 12.86 -15.75 6.23
CA ARG A 54 14.13 -16.46 6.34
C ARG A 54 14.35 -16.95 7.77
N ARG A 55 14.96 -18.11 7.88
CA ARG A 55 15.42 -18.64 9.17
C ARG A 55 16.83 -19.20 8.98
N GLY A 56 17.79 -18.68 9.77
CA GLY A 56 19.17 -19.09 9.64
C GLY A 56 19.77 -18.87 8.25
N GLY A 57 19.34 -17.81 7.55
CA GLY A 57 19.80 -17.49 6.20
C GLY A 57 19.10 -18.28 5.09
N VAL A 58 18.23 -19.24 5.43
CA VAL A 58 17.50 -20.06 4.46
C VAL A 58 16.12 -19.46 4.23
N ILE A 59 15.68 -19.39 2.97
CA ILE A 59 14.34 -18.92 2.63
C ILE A 59 13.35 -20.03 2.95
N GLU A 60 12.43 -19.79 3.91
CA GLU A 60 11.37 -20.72 4.27
C GLU A 60 10.12 -20.53 3.42
N GLY A 61 9.93 -19.35 2.83
CA GLY A 61 8.76 -19.03 2.04
C GLY A 61 8.60 -17.55 1.89
N SER A 62 7.39 -17.14 1.55
CA SER A 62 7.05 -15.73 1.45
C SER A 62 5.66 -15.47 2.01
N VAL A 63 5.47 -14.29 2.57
CA VAL A 63 4.17 -13.83 3.06
C VAL A 63 3.64 -12.78 2.07
N LEU A 64 2.45 -13.02 1.58
CA LEU A 64 1.80 -12.11 0.63
C LEU A 64 1.35 -10.84 1.35
N HIS A 65 1.45 -9.74 0.64
CA HIS A 65 0.99 -8.44 1.13
C HIS A 65 0.05 -7.82 0.11
N ASP A 66 -1.02 -7.24 0.61
CA ASP A 66 -1.97 -6.47 -0.18
C ASP A 66 -1.93 -5.01 0.21
N VAL A 67 -2.31 -4.15 -0.72
CA VAL A 67 -2.51 -2.73 -0.46
C VAL A 67 -3.99 -2.40 -0.67
N TYR A 68 -4.57 -1.73 0.32
CA TYR A 68 -5.95 -1.26 0.30
C TYR A 68 -5.96 0.19 -0.17
N VAL A 69 -6.73 0.47 -1.20
CA VAL A 69 -6.81 1.79 -1.82
C VAL A 69 -8.28 2.19 -2.00
N ASP A 70 -8.53 3.47 -2.25
CA ASP A 70 -9.87 3.96 -2.53
C ASP A 70 -10.40 3.37 -3.83
N ASP A 71 -11.53 2.71 -3.77
CA ASP A 71 -12.19 2.11 -4.93
C ASP A 71 -12.51 3.16 -6.02
N GLU A 72 -12.74 4.39 -5.63
CA GLU A 72 -13.03 5.50 -6.54
C GLU A 72 -11.83 6.41 -6.76
N GLY A 73 -10.65 5.97 -6.36
CA GLY A 73 -9.46 6.83 -6.34
C GLY A 73 -9.09 7.43 -7.67
N LEU A 74 -9.25 6.67 -8.76
CA LEU A 74 -8.91 7.15 -10.11
C LEU A 74 -9.83 8.27 -10.60
N PHE A 75 -11.01 8.41 -10.02
CA PHE A 75 -12.01 9.38 -10.45
C PHE A 75 -12.06 10.64 -9.58
N ARG A 76 -11.26 10.68 -8.52
CA ARG A 76 -11.26 11.84 -7.63
C ARG A 76 -10.48 13.00 -8.24
N GLN A 77 -10.96 14.21 -8.00
CA GLN A 77 -10.24 15.43 -8.35
C GLN A 77 -9.10 15.64 -7.34
N ASP A 78 -8.12 16.42 -7.73
CA ASP A 78 -6.96 16.75 -6.88
C ASP A 78 -6.27 15.52 -6.31
N GLN A 79 -6.24 14.45 -7.09
CA GLN A 79 -5.65 13.19 -6.68
C GLN A 79 -4.13 13.22 -6.77
N ARG A 80 -3.50 12.32 -6.01
CA ARG A 80 -2.06 12.06 -6.10
C ARG A 80 -1.85 10.59 -6.37
N TYR A 81 -0.80 10.27 -7.10
CA TYR A 81 -0.56 8.94 -7.64
C TYR A 81 0.82 8.44 -7.23
N TRP A 82 0.94 7.15 -7.16
CA TRP A 82 2.20 6.47 -6.89
C TRP A 82 2.27 5.19 -7.70
N PHE A 83 3.48 4.67 -7.84
CA PHE A 83 3.77 3.51 -8.69
C PHE A 83 4.26 2.36 -7.83
N ASN A 84 3.68 1.18 -8.01
CA ASN A 84 4.15 -0.05 -7.40
C ASN A 84 5.12 -0.73 -8.35
N ARG A 85 6.39 -0.80 -7.96
CA ARG A 85 7.45 -1.32 -8.84
C ARG A 85 7.35 -2.81 -9.09
N ALA A 86 6.79 -3.59 -8.15
CA ALA A 86 6.68 -5.04 -8.33
C ALA A 86 5.65 -5.40 -9.38
N THR A 87 4.50 -4.74 -9.34
CA THR A 87 3.38 -5.06 -10.22
C THR A 87 3.35 -4.21 -11.47
N GLY A 88 4.14 -3.13 -11.52
CA GLY A 88 4.11 -2.17 -12.62
C GLY A 88 2.80 -1.41 -12.68
N THR A 89 2.15 -1.17 -11.54
CA THR A 89 0.82 -0.60 -11.47
C THR A 89 0.84 0.79 -10.89
N VAL A 90 0.09 1.70 -11.50
CA VAL A 90 -0.18 3.03 -10.96
C VAL A 90 -1.36 2.95 -10.01
N LEU A 91 -1.21 3.52 -8.83
CA LEU A 91 -2.25 3.56 -7.80
C LEU A 91 -2.57 5.00 -7.43
N ALA A 92 -3.80 5.24 -7.02
CA ALA A 92 -4.32 6.58 -6.76
C ALA A 92 -4.68 6.72 -5.28
N GLY A 93 -4.21 7.80 -4.67
CA GLY A 93 -4.53 8.12 -3.30
C GLY A 93 -3.74 7.31 -2.27
N LYS A 94 -4.16 7.40 -1.03
CA LYS A 94 -3.47 6.70 0.06
C LYS A 94 -3.64 5.20 -0.07
N GLY A 95 -2.60 4.46 0.30
CA GLY A 95 -2.61 3.01 0.33
C GLY A 95 -2.23 2.48 1.71
N LEU A 96 -2.88 1.41 2.13
CA LEU A 96 -2.61 0.76 3.41
C LEU A 96 -2.14 -0.66 3.16
N VAL A 97 -0.91 -0.98 3.57
CA VAL A 97 -0.28 -2.26 3.31
C VAL A 97 -0.43 -3.17 4.52
N LEU A 98 -0.98 -4.33 4.30
CA LEU A 98 -1.13 -5.39 5.29
C LEU A 98 -0.71 -6.72 4.68
N ALA A 99 -0.25 -7.64 5.52
CA ALA A 99 0.01 -9.01 5.11
C ALA A 99 -1.29 -9.82 5.10
N LEU A 100 -1.23 -10.96 4.42
CA LEU A 100 -2.27 -11.99 4.47
C LEU A 100 -1.76 -13.16 5.28
N ASP A 101 -2.58 -13.68 6.19
CA ASP A 101 -2.28 -14.94 6.88
C ASP A 101 -2.69 -16.14 6.02
N ASP A 102 -2.49 -17.33 6.52
CA ASP A 102 -2.79 -18.58 5.80
C ASP A 102 -4.27 -18.73 5.50
N GLY A 103 -5.14 -18.08 6.25
CA GLY A 103 -6.58 -18.08 6.03
C GLY A 103 -7.07 -16.98 5.11
N GLY A 104 -6.17 -16.17 4.57
CA GLY A 104 -6.52 -15.03 3.71
C GLY A 104 -7.00 -13.81 4.47
N ARG A 105 -6.80 -13.75 5.77
CA ARG A 105 -7.16 -12.58 6.58
C ARG A 105 -5.99 -11.62 6.67
N SER A 106 -6.32 -10.35 6.92
CA SER A 106 -5.32 -9.32 7.17
C SER A 106 -4.49 -9.66 8.40
N SER A 107 -3.20 -9.45 8.29
CA SER A 107 -2.22 -9.73 9.33
C SER A 107 -1.19 -8.59 9.38
N HIS A 108 -0.31 -8.62 10.38
CA HIS A 108 0.73 -7.60 10.53
C HIS A 108 1.58 -7.50 9.27
N CYS A 109 1.78 -6.27 8.79
CA CYS A 109 2.70 -6.02 7.69
C CYS A 109 4.13 -6.39 8.12
N LEU A 110 4.80 -7.19 7.30
CA LEU A 110 6.18 -7.59 7.55
C LEU A 110 7.21 -6.65 6.94
N TRP A 111 6.78 -5.73 6.08
CA TRP A 111 7.64 -4.68 5.56
C TRP A 111 7.81 -3.56 6.58
N SER A 112 9.00 -2.98 6.64
CA SER A 112 9.19 -1.72 7.34
C SER A 112 8.68 -0.57 6.47
N ASP A 113 8.52 0.61 7.06
CA ASP A 113 8.18 1.83 6.31
C ASP A 113 9.24 2.10 5.23
N LYS A 114 10.52 1.99 5.55
CA LYS A 114 11.59 2.12 4.58
C LYS A 114 11.52 1.08 3.49
N GLY A 115 11.22 -0.17 3.84
CA GLY A 115 11.10 -1.26 2.88
C GLY A 115 9.97 -1.02 1.88
N VAL A 116 8.84 -0.52 2.35
CA VAL A 116 7.74 -0.13 1.46
C VAL A 116 8.14 1.04 0.57
N LYS A 117 8.76 2.06 1.15
CA LYS A 117 9.19 3.24 0.40
C LYS A 117 10.15 2.89 -0.73
N ASP A 118 11.04 1.94 -0.50
CA ASP A 118 12.02 1.51 -1.50
C ASP A 118 11.38 0.77 -2.69
N ARG A 119 10.14 0.29 -2.53
CA ARG A 119 9.45 -0.50 -3.54
C ARG A 119 8.41 0.29 -4.32
N ILE A 120 8.26 1.55 -4.02
CA ILE A 120 7.32 2.42 -4.71
C ILE A 120 8.04 3.64 -5.27
N ALA A 121 7.36 4.36 -6.16
CA ALA A 121 7.83 5.64 -6.67
C ALA A 121 6.68 6.63 -6.62
N TRP A 122 6.99 7.87 -6.29
CA TRP A 122 5.99 8.93 -6.30
C TRP A 122 5.81 9.44 -7.73
N ILE A 123 4.56 9.70 -8.10
CA ILE A 123 4.23 10.28 -9.40
C ILE A 123 3.86 11.75 -9.21
N GLY A 124 2.90 12.04 -8.35
CA GLY A 124 2.40 13.38 -8.11
C GLY A 124 0.96 13.53 -8.58
N ASP A 125 0.64 14.66 -9.20
CA ASP A 125 -0.72 14.98 -9.61
C ASP A 125 -1.07 14.34 -10.96
N LYS A 126 -2.31 14.54 -11.40
CA LYS A 126 -2.82 13.96 -12.64
C LYS A 126 -2.08 14.47 -13.88
N ALA A 127 -1.71 15.72 -13.91
CA ALA A 127 -0.98 16.29 -15.05
C ALA A 127 0.39 15.64 -15.17
N THR A 128 1.08 15.41 -14.05
CA THR A 128 2.37 14.70 -14.03
C THR A 128 2.19 13.27 -14.50
N LEU A 129 1.16 12.58 -14.01
CA LEU A 129 0.86 11.20 -14.44
C LEU A 129 0.66 11.14 -15.94
N GLN A 130 -0.16 12.04 -16.51
CA GLN A 130 -0.44 12.07 -17.95
C GLN A 130 0.83 12.31 -18.76
N THR A 131 1.70 13.19 -18.31
CA THR A 131 2.98 13.46 -18.98
C THR A 131 3.86 12.22 -18.95
N MET A 132 3.97 11.54 -17.82
CA MET A 132 4.76 10.31 -17.69
C MET A 132 4.21 9.20 -18.59
N MET A 133 2.90 9.07 -18.69
CA MET A 133 2.26 8.07 -19.56
C MET A 133 2.58 8.36 -21.03
N GLN A 134 2.50 9.62 -21.44
CA GLN A 134 2.84 10.04 -22.81
C GLN A 134 4.30 9.76 -23.16
N LEU A 135 5.20 9.89 -22.18
CA LEU A 135 6.63 9.61 -22.36
C LEU A 135 6.97 8.11 -22.28
N GLY A 136 5.98 7.25 -22.00
CA GLY A 136 6.18 5.82 -21.91
C GLY A 136 6.95 5.36 -20.67
N VAL A 137 6.93 6.14 -19.60
CA VAL A 137 7.68 5.84 -18.37
C VAL A 137 7.26 4.51 -17.76
N PHE A 138 5.96 4.16 -17.87
CA PHE A 138 5.42 2.94 -17.28
C PHE A 138 5.31 1.78 -18.28
N GLY A 139 5.84 1.94 -19.49
CA GLY A 139 5.72 0.95 -20.54
C GLY A 139 4.40 1.08 -21.31
N HIS A 140 4.15 0.09 -22.18
CA HIS A 140 3.03 0.14 -23.13
C HIS A 140 1.68 -0.26 -22.53
N ASP A 141 1.68 -0.91 -21.38
CA ASP A 141 0.50 -1.52 -20.78
C ASP A 141 -0.17 -0.63 -19.72
N VAL A 142 0.20 0.62 -19.70
CA VAL A 142 -0.34 1.56 -18.72
C VAL A 142 -1.32 2.51 -19.35
#